data_260c60a95d1338efc405fc129ae9e685
#
_entry.id   260c60a95d1338efc405fc129ae9e685
#
_cell.length_a   1.000
_cell.length_b   1.000
_cell.length_c   1.000
_cell.angle_alpha   90.00
_cell.angle_beta   90.00
_cell.angle_gamma   90.00
#
_symmetry.space_group_name_H-M   'P 1'
#
loop_
_entity.id
_entity.type
_entity.pdbx_description
1 polymer ?
#
loop_
_entity_poly.entity_id
_entity_poly.type
_entity_poly.pdbx_seq_one_letter_code
_entity_poly.pdbx_strand_id
1 'polypeptide(L)'
;SIKDYWFPSVYSIGGSIFVMSFVLYPYVYLTSRAAFLRQSMTLIEVSSTLGKSSIYSFFHIALPMARPAIIIGLILVIMESMNEFAAFEYYGVDTLSVGVYITWLGKNNLGGAAQIAIFMLLFVFLLMIIEKGLRKKRSFAQNNKKLMSVNRIKLSKGRSVFVMIICALPILIGFLFPSLVLLDFVFKRILEVDAIKYLSLIHISEPTRQS
;
A
#
# COMPACT_ATOMS: atom_id res chain seq x y z
N SER A 1 -14.97 -31.63 -3.64
CA SER A 1 -14.01 -31.09 -4.59
C SER A 1 -14.50 -29.71 -5.01
N ILE A 2 -13.91 -28.69 -4.43
CA ILE A 2 -14.19 -27.26 -4.68
C ILE A 2 -13.43 -26.86 -5.96
N LYS A 3 -13.83 -27.38 -7.13
CA LYS A 3 -13.16 -27.08 -8.39
C LYS A 3 -13.95 -26.15 -9.32
N ASP A 4 -15.17 -25.74 -8.94
CA ASP A 4 -15.97 -24.79 -9.72
C ASP A 4 -16.15 -23.46 -8.97
N TYR A 5 -15.03 -22.82 -8.67
CA TYR A 5 -15.07 -21.48 -8.13
C TYR A 5 -14.96 -20.48 -9.28
N TRP A 6 -16.02 -19.70 -9.47
CA TRP A 6 -16.12 -18.68 -10.54
C TRP A 6 -15.02 -17.60 -10.47
N PHE A 7 -14.44 -17.36 -9.31
CA PHE A 7 -13.42 -16.33 -9.10
C PHE A 7 -12.02 -16.86 -9.49
N PRO A 8 -11.21 -16.08 -10.25
CA PRO A 8 -9.84 -16.48 -10.58
C PRO A 8 -9.05 -16.78 -9.30
N SER A 9 -8.19 -17.78 -9.36
CA SER A 9 -7.36 -18.16 -8.22
C SER A 9 -6.58 -16.96 -7.70
N VAL A 10 -6.77 -16.63 -6.44
CA VAL A 10 -6.02 -15.57 -5.74
C VAL A 10 -4.55 -15.97 -5.58
N TYR A 11 -4.27 -17.29 -5.55
CA TYR A 11 -2.91 -17.85 -5.52
C TYR A 11 -2.26 -17.77 -6.91
N SER A 12 -1.92 -16.55 -7.30
CA SER A 12 -1.33 -16.24 -8.60
C SER A 12 -0.66 -14.86 -8.55
N ILE A 13 0.20 -14.59 -9.53
CA ILE A 13 0.81 -13.26 -9.70
C ILE A 13 -0.27 -12.18 -9.84
N GLY A 14 -1.34 -12.46 -10.60
CA GLY A 14 -2.46 -11.52 -10.76
C GLY A 14 -3.19 -11.23 -9.45
N GLY A 15 -3.43 -12.25 -8.64
CA GLY A 15 -4.03 -12.13 -7.32
C GLY A 15 -3.16 -11.32 -6.35
N SER A 16 -1.86 -11.59 -6.33
CA SER A 16 -0.92 -10.83 -5.49
C SER A 16 -0.84 -9.36 -5.89
N ILE A 17 -0.77 -9.06 -7.21
CA ILE A 17 -0.78 -7.67 -7.71
C ILE A 17 -2.07 -6.96 -7.29
N PHE A 18 -3.22 -7.62 -7.43
CA PHE A 18 -4.51 -7.05 -7.05
C PHE A 18 -4.52 -6.69 -5.56
N VAL A 19 -4.21 -7.63 -4.68
CA VAL A 19 -4.23 -7.41 -3.22
C VAL A 19 -3.22 -6.36 -2.81
N MET A 20 -1.96 -6.46 -3.29
CA MET A 20 -0.91 -5.49 -2.98
C MET A 20 -1.26 -4.08 -3.47
N SER A 21 -1.94 -3.94 -4.60
CA SER A 21 -2.41 -2.64 -5.08
C SER A 21 -3.36 -1.97 -4.09
N PHE A 22 -4.28 -2.74 -3.49
CA PHE A 22 -5.22 -2.20 -2.48
C PHE A 22 -4.59 -1.99 -1.11
N VAL A 23 -3.53 -2.70 -0.77
CA VAL A 23 -2.80 -2.51 0.49
C VAL A 23 -1.83 -1.34 0.41
N LEU A 24 -1.12 -1.19 -0.72
CA LEU A 24 -0.05 -0.21 -0.87
C LEU A 24 -0.50 1.13 -1.51
N TYR A 25 -1.76 1.24 -2.00
CA TYR A 25 -2.24 2.50 -2.59
C TYR A 25 -2.10 3.73 -1.67
N PRO A 26 -2.17 3.64 -0.32
CA PRO A 26 -2.06 4.81 0.53
C PRO A 26 -0.74 5.56 0.38
N TYR A 27 0.37 4.88 0.06
CA TYR A 27 1.66 5.52 -0.17
C TYR A 27 1.61 6.52 -1.32
N VAL A 28 1.03 6.11 -2.47
CA VAL A 28 0.87 6.99 -3.63
C VAL A 28 -0.23 8.03 -3.38
N TYR A 29 -1.32 7.65 -2.74
CA TYR A 29 -2.42 8.55 -2.42
C TYR A 29 -1.99 9.70 -1.52
N LEU A 30 -1.32 9.41 -0.40
CA LEU A 30 -0.94 10.43 0.58
C LEU A 30 0.11 11.41 0.02
N THR A 31 1.11 10.89 -0.71
CA THR A 31 2.12 11.74 -1.34
C THR A 31 1.53 12.62 -2.44
N SER A 32 0.65 12.06 -3.27
CA SER A 32 -0.06 12.79 -4.33
C SER A 32 -1.02 13.82 -3.76
N ARG A 33 -1.85 13.44 -2.79
CA ARG A 33 -2.77 14.35 -2.10
C ARG A 33 -2.04 15.53 -1.48
N ALA A 34 -0.94 15.27 -0.77
CA ALA A 34 -0.12 16.34 -0.20
C ALA A 34 0.46 17.28 -1.27
N ALA A 35 0.77 16.75 -2.47
CA ALA A 35 1.23 17.57 -3.58
C ALA A 35 0.11 18.46 -4.14
N PHE A 36 -1.07 17.89 -4.40
CA PHE A 36 -2.21 18.64 -4.93
C PHE A 36 -2.68 19.73 -3.96
N LEU A 37 -2.73 19.46 -2.65
CA LEU A 37 -3.11 20.45 -1.64
C LEU A 37 -2.14 21.63 -1.55
N ARG A 38 -0.89 21.45 -1.97
CA ARG A 38 0.15 22.50 -1.98
C ARG A 38 0.27 23.24 -3.31
N GLN A 39 -0.47 22.83 -4.33
CA GLN A 39 -0.47 23.53 -5.62
C GLN A 39 -1.16 24.88 -5.50
N SER A 40 -0.61 25.87 -6.19
CA SER A 40 -1.23 27.17 -6.30
C SER A 40 -2.50 27.12 -7.15
N MET A 41 -3.61 27.54 -6.58
CA MET A 41 -4.88 27.66 -7.32
C MET A 41 -4.78 28.68 -8.46
N THR A 42 -3.89 29.67 -8.35
CA THR A 42 -3.68 30.71 -9.38
C THR A 42 -3.42 30.15 -10.78
N LEU A 43 -2.66 29.05 -10.89
CA LEU A 43 -2.39 28.45 -12.21
C LEU A 43 -3.64 27.79 -12.82
N ILE A 44 -4.50 27.24 -11.99
CA ILE A 44 -5.75 26.65 -12.42
C ILE A 44 -6.75 27.75 -12.79
N GLU A 45 -6.80 28.83 -12.01
CA GLU A 45 -7.62 30.02 -12.29
C GLU A 45 -7.21 30.72 -13.59
N VAL A 46 -5.91 30.94 -13.80
CA VAL A 46 -5.38 31.46 -15.07
C VAL A 46 -5.73 30.56 -16.25
N SER A 47 -5.68 29.25 -16.09
CA SER A 47 -6.10 28.32 -17.14
C SER A 47 -7.59 28.47 -17.47
N SER A 48 -8.44 28.67 -16.46
CA SER A 48 -9.88 28.85 -16.65
C SER A 48 -10.21 30.23 -17.27
N THR A 49 -9.47 31.29 -16.95
CA THR A 49 -9.62 32.60 -17.61
C THR A 49 -9.23 32.57 -19.09
N LEU A 50 -8.30 31.64 -19.45
CA LEU A 50 -7.94 31.36 -20.84
C LEU A 50 -8.94 30.42 -21.55
N GLY A 51 -10.10 30.16 -20.95
CA GLY A 51 -11.17 29.35 -21.55
C GLY A 51 -10.89 27.84 -21.58
N LYS A 52 -9.89 27.35 -20.83
CA LYS A 52 -9.59 25.91 -20.78
C LYS A 52 -10.47 25.20 -19.77
N SER A 53 -10.90 23.97 -20.12
CA SER A 53 -11.73 23.14 -19.23
C SER A 53 -10.95 22.66 -17.98
N SER A 54 -11.65 22.38 -16.89
CA SER A 54 -11.05 21.84 -15.67
C SER A 54 -10.29 20.53 -15.91
N ILE A 55 -10.77 19.68 -16.82
CA ILE A 55 -10.11 18.43 -17.20
C ILE A 55 -8.78 18.72 -17.89
N TYR A 56 -8.75 19.68 -18.82
CA TYR A 56 -7.52 20.11 -19.47
C TYR A 56 -6.50 20.64 -18.43
N SER A 57 -6.94 21.51 -17.53
CA SER A 57 -6.09 22.05 -16.46
C SER A 57 -5.53 20.97 -15.56
N PHE A 58 -6.33 19.93 -15.25
CA PHE A 58 -5.87 18.79 -14.45
C PHE A 58 -4.73 18.03 -15.15
N PHE A 59 -4.93 17.61 -16.39
CA PHE A 59 -3.92 16.77 -17.08
C PHE A 59 -2.68 17.54 -17.54
N HIS A 60 -2.81 18.84 -17.90
CA HIS A 60 -1.70 19.62 -18.44
C HIS A 60 -0.98 20.49 -17.42
N ILE A 61 -1.60 20.80 -16.28
CA ILE A 61 -1.00 21.65 -15.24
C ILE A 61 -0.87 20.89 -13.92
N ALA A 62 -1.99 20.47 -13.32
CA ALA A 62 -1.98 19.93 -11.97
C ALA A 62 -1.24 18.60 -11.87
N LEU A 63 -1.50 17.66 -12.77
CA LEU A 63 -0.87 16.33 -12.78
C LEU A 63 0.64 16.39 -13.08
N PRO A 64 1.15 17.13 -14.09
CA PRO A 64 2.58 17.30 -14.30
C PRO A 64 3.31 17.91 -13.09
N MET A 65 2.71 18.87 -12.41
CA MET A 65 3.27 19.44 -11.20
C MET A 65 3.30 18.45 -10.02
N ALA A 66 2.38 17.49 -9.98
CA ALA A 66 2.32 16.44 -8.96
C ALA A 66 3.25 15.25 -9.27
N ARG A 67 3.76 15.10 -10.51
CA ARG A 67 4.60 13.95 -10.93
C ARG A 67 5.72 13.59 -9.95
N PRO A 68 6.53 14.54 -9.43
CA PRO A 68 7.60 14.17 -8.50
C PRO A 68 7.08 13.52 -7.21
N ALA A 69 5.89 13.92 -6.74
CA ALA A 69 5.30 13.35 -5.55
C ALA A 69 4.70 11.97 -5.80
N ILE A 70 4.12 11.77 -6.98
CA ILE A 70 3.61 10.47 -7.43
C ILE A 70 4.77 9.48 -7.55
N ILE A 71 5.89 9.90 -8.18
CA ILE A 71 7.09 9.06 -8.30
C ILE A 71 7.65 8.68 -6.93
N ILE A 72 7.69 9.61 -5.97
CA ILE A 72 8.10 9.31 -4.60
C ILE A 72 7.19 8.25 -3.97
N GLY A 73 5.87 8.38 -4.14
CA GLY A 73 4.90 7.39 -3.66
C GLY A 73 5.12 6.01 -4.30
N LEU A 74 5.39 5.96 -5.61
CA LEU A 74 5.70 4.72 -6.32
C LEU A 74 7.01 4.09 -5.84
N ILE A 75 8.04 4.88 -5.60
CA ILE A 75 9.31 4.37 -5.04
C ILE A 75 9.07 3.73 -3.68
N LEU A 76 8.26 4.36 -2.81
CA LEU A 76 7.90 3.78 -1.52
C LEU A 76 7.14 2.45 -1.68
N VAL A 77 6.22 2.35 -2.63
CA VAL A 77 5.52 1.10 -2.95
C VAL A 77 6.50 0.01 -3.40
N ILE A 78 7.45 0.34 -4.27
CA ILE A 78 8.46 -0.62 -4.73
C ILE A 78 9.32 -1.09 -3.55
N MET A 79 9.78 -0.18 -2.70
CA MET A 79 10.60 -0.53 -1.53
C MET A 79 9.84 -1.44 -0.57
N GLU A 80 8.57 -1.14 -0.28
CA GLU A 80 7.71 -1.94 0.59
C GLU A 80 7.44 -3.32 -0.03
N SER A 81 7.09 -3.36 -1.30
CA SER A 81 6.86 -4.61 -2.03
C SER A 81 8.12 -5.50 -2.09
N MET A 82 9.31 -4.91 -2.18
CA MET A 82 10.56 -5.70 -2.14
C MET A 82 10.86 -6.30 -0.76
N ASN A 83 10.42 -5.65 0.31
CA ASN A 83 10.59 -6.15 1.67
C ASN A 83 9.49 -7.15 2.07
N GLU A 84 8.40 -7.20 1.32
CA GLU A 84 7.31 -8.12 1.61
C GLU A 84 7.70 -9.55 1.22
N PHE A 85 7.73 -10.41 2.23
CA PHE A 85 8.03 -11.83 2.08
C PHE A 85 6.79 -12.69 2.27
N ALA A 86 6.09 -12.49 3.38
CA ALA A 86 5.04 -13.41 3.84
C ALA A 86 3.85 -13.47 2.86
N ALA A 87 3.41 -12.34 2.34
CA ALA A 87 2.31 -12.32 1.40
C ALA A 87 2.69 -12.99 0.07
N PHE A 88 3.89 -12.71 -0.47
CA PHE A 88 4.32 -13.33 -1.74
C PHE A 88 4.54 -14.82 -1.61
N GLU A 89 5.11 -15.29 -0.50
CA GLU A 89 5.20 -16.73 -0.20
C GLU A 89 3.80 -17.36 -0.12
N TYR A 90 2.87 -16.71 0.58
CA TYR A 90 1.49 -17.18 0.69
C TYR A 90 0.78 -17.29 -0.67
N TYR A 91 1.03 -16.34 -1.58
CA TYR A 91 0.46 -16.37 -2.93
C TYR A 91 1.22 -17.29 -3.90
N GLY A 92 2.31 -17.90 -3.48
CA GLY A 92 3.15 -18.75 -4.33
C GLY A 92 3.86 -17.95 -5.43
N VAL A 93 4.27 -16.71 -5.14
CA VAL A 93 4.95 -15.83 -6.10
C VAL A 93 6.43 -15.73 -5.74
N ASP A 94 7.29 -16.19 -6.65
CA ASP A 94 8.74 -16.14 -6.49
C ASP A 94 9.25 -14.70 -6.65
N THR A 95 9.39 -13.99 -5.53
CA THR A 95 10.05 -12.68 -5.47
C THR A 95 11.49 -12.82 -4.98
N LEU A 96 12.27 -11.73 -5.05
CA LEU A 96 13.65 -11.75 -4.54
C LEU A 96 13.69 -12.04 -3.02
N SER A 97 12.75 -11.49 -2.25
CA SER A 97 12.63 -11.76 -0.82
C SER A 97 12.33 -13.23 -0.53
N VAL A 98 11.41 -13.85 -1.28
CA VAL A 98 11.14 -15.28 -1.23
C VAL A 98 12.37 -16.09 -1.66
N GLY A 99 13.07 -15.64 -2.70
CA GLY A 99 14.32 -16.23 -3.19
C GLY A 99 15.44 -16.28 -2.14
N VAL A 100 15.59 -15.22 -1.33
CA VAL A 100 16.52 -15.21 -0.19
C VAL A 100 16.18 -16.34 0.79
N TYR A 101 14.91 -16.44 1.18
CA TYR A 101 14.42 -17.42 2.14
C TYR A 101 14.61 -18.86 1.63
N ILE A 102 14.18 -19.16 0.41
CA ILE A 102 14.31 -20.48 -0.20
C ILE A 102 15.79 -20.88 -0.35
N THR A 103 16.66 -19.91 -0.74
CA THR A 103 18.10 -20.20 -0.91
C THR A 103 18.76 -20.45 0.43
N TRP A 104 18.40 -19.70 1.46
CA TRP A 104 18.97 -19.88 2.80
C TRP A 104 18.46 -21.16 3.45
N LEU A 105 17.15 -21.28 3.71
CA LEU A 105 16.58 -22.38 4.48
C LEU A 105 16.28 -23.60 3.62
N GLY A 106 15.79 -23.45 2.40
CA GLY A 106 15.43 -24.56 1.53
C GLY A 106 16.64 -25.25 0.90
N LYS A 107 17.67 -24.48 0.47
CA LYS A 107 18.88 -25.01 -0.16
C LYS A 107 20.10 -25.05 0.77
N ASN A 108 19.94 -24.63 2.02
CA ASN A 108 21.01 -24.50 3.01
C ASN A 108 22.26 -23.75 2.49
N ASN A 109 22.02 -22.76 1.63
CA ASN A 109 23.07 -21.96 0.97
C ASN A 109 23.03 -20.50 1.46
N LEU A 110 23.68 -20.23 2.59
CA LEU A 110 23.77 -18.91 3.16
C LEU A 110 24.52 -17.92 2.26
N GLY A 111 25.57 -18.38 1.56
CA GLY A 111 26.35 -17.54 0.66
C GLY A 111 25.53 -17.04 -0.53
N GLY A 112 24.74 -17.91 -1.15
CA GLY A 112 23.81 -17.53 -2.23
C GLY A 112 22.70 -16.60 -1.76
N ALA A 113 22.12 -16.86 -0.60
CA ALA A 113 21.12 -15.97 0.00
C ALA A 113 21.68 -14.56 0.29
N ALA A 114 22.91 -14.49 0.82
CA ALA A 114 23.57 -13.22 1.07
C ALA A 114 23.83 -12.43 -0.22
N GLN A 115 24.19 -13.07 -1.33
CA GLN A 115 24.35 -12.41 -2.64
C GLN A 115 23.04 -11.78 -3.11
N ILE A 116 21.91 -12.51 -3.02
CA ILE A 116 20.59 -11.98 -3.40
C ILE A 116 20.22 -10.79 -2.50
N ALA A 117 20.45 -10.92 -1.19
CA ALA A 117 20.15 -9.86 -0.21
C ALA A 117 20.98 -8.59 -0.46
N ILE A 118 22.28 -8.72 -0.79
CA ILE A 118 23.14 -7.59 -1.15
C ILE A 118 22.63 -6.91 -2.42
N PHE A 119 22.23 -7.68 -3.42
CA PHE A 119 21.66 -7.11 -4.66
C PHE A 119 20.37 -6.34 -4.37
N MET A 120 19.46 -6.88 -3.54
CA MET A 120 18.26 -6.17 -3.08
C MET A 120 18.62 -4.87 -2.34
N LEU A 121 19.59 -4.94 -1.43
CA LEU A 121 20.04 -3.77 -0.67
C LEU A 121 20.57 -2.66 -1.58
N LEU A 122 21.39 -3.00 -2.57
CA LEU A 122 21.91 -2.04 -3.54
C LEU A 122 20.79 -1.40 -4.36
N PHE A 123 19.79 -2.18 -4.76
CA PHE A 123 18.65 -1.65 -5.49
C PHE A 123 17.81 -0.70 -4.63
N VAL A 124 17.50 -1.08 -3.39
CA VAL A 124 16.78 -0.21 -2.43
C VAL A 124 17.58 1.07 -2.17
N PHE A 125 18.89 0.97 -1.99
CA PHE A 125 19.76 2.13 -1.80
C PHE A 125 19.73 3.08 -2.99
N LEU A 126 19.73 2.55 -4.22
CA LEU A 126 19.57 3.34 -5.45
C LEU A 126 18.21 4.06 -5.46
N LEU A 127 17.12 3.37 -5.11
CA LEU A 127 15.80 3.98 -5.01
C LEU A 127 15.75 5.11 -3.97
N MET A 128 16.40 4.93 -2.82
CA MET A 128 16.50 5.98 -1.79
C MET A 128 17.26 7.23 -2.29
N ILE A 129 18.32 7.05 -3.06
CA ILE A 129 19.06 8.17 -3.66
C ILE A 129 18.16 8.95 -4.63
N ILE A 130 17.44 8.24 -5.50
CA ILE A 130 16.51 8.84 -6.46
C ILE A 130 15.41 9.60 -5.72
N GLU A 131 14.80 8.98 -4.71
CA GLU A 131 13.75 9.57 -3.88
C GLU A 131 14.24 10.86 -3.19
N LYS A 132 15.41 10.83 -2.57
CA LYS A 132 16.03 11.99 -1.92
C LYS A 132 16.31 13.13 -2.90
N GLY A 133 16.77 12.81 -4.12
CA GLY A 133 16.97 13.78 -5.19
C GLY A 133 15.68 14.47 -5.63
N LEU A 134 14.59 13.70 -5.77
CA LEU A 134 13.26 14.22 -6.13
C LEU A 134 12.66 15.09 -5.02
N ARG A 135 12.84 14.71 -3.75
CA ARG A 135 12.41 15.54 -2.60
C ARG A 135 13.12 16.88 -2.57
N LYS A 136 14.42 16.89 -2.81
CA LYS A 136 15.22 18.14 -2.84
C LYS A 136 14.72 19.09 -3.91
N LYS A 137 14.50 18.62 -5.14
CA LYS A 137 13.94 19.44 -6.22
C LYS A 137 12.57 20.03 -5.88
N ARG A 138 11.73 19.28 -5.16
CA ARG A 138 10.41 19.76 -4.74
C ARG A 138 10.49 20.85 -3.68
N SER A 139 11.42 20.78 -2.73
CA SER A 139 11.55 21.78 -1.66
C SER A 139 11.94 23.17 -2.22
N PHE A 140 12.80 23.22 -3.24
CA PHE A 140 13.17 24.47 -3.91
C PHE A 140 12.00 25.14 -4.65
N ALA A 141 11.10 24.35 -5.22
CA ALA A 141 9.94 24.87 -5.94
C ALA A 141 8.82 25.40 -5.00
N GLN A 142 8.86 25.08 -3.71
CA GLN A 142 7.79 25.36 -2.75
C GLN A 142 8.09 26.46 -1.74
N ASN A 143 9.32 27.00 -1.71
CA ASN A 143 9.80 27.86 -0.62
C ASN A 143 9.10 29.25 -0.51
N ASN A 144 8.15 29.59 -1.41
CA ASN A 144 7.57 30.95 -1.45
C ASN A 144 6.04 31.00 -1.50
N LYS A 145 5.28 29.94 -1.14
CA LYS A 145 3.82 30.03 -1.26
C LYS A 145 3.13 29.76 0.08
N LYS A 146 2.50 30.82 0.64
CA LYS A 146 1.48 30.71 1.70
C LYS A 146 0.48 29.62 1.31
N LEU A 147 0.16 28.74 2.26
CA LEU A 147 -0.94 27.77 2.14
C LEU A 147 -2.22 28.56 1.88
N MET A 148 -2.66 28.62 0.65
CA MET A 148 -3.95 29.22 0.30
C MET A 148 -5.04 28.22 0.71
N SER A 149 -6.13 28.74 1.27
CA SER A 149 -7.32 27.97 1.61
C SER A 149 -7.83 27.27 0.33
N VAL A 150 -7.95 25.94 0.42
CA VAL A 150 -8.50 25.15 -0.68
C VAL A 150 -9.97 25.50 -0.83
N ASN A 151 -10.34 26.15 -1.94
CA ASN A 151 -11.72 26.46 -2.25
C ASN A 151 -12.48 25.16 -2.49
N ARG A 152 -13.43 24.82 -1.58
CA ARG A 152 -14.22 23.60 -1.67
C ARG A 152 -15.28 23.75 -2.76
N ILE A 153 -15.18 22.93 -3.79
CA ILE A 153 -16.17 22.86 -4.86
C ILE A 153 -17.39 22.09 -4.34
N LYS A 154 -18.56 22.73 -4.33
CA LYS A 154 -19.81 22.06 -4.00
C LYS A 154 -20.25 21.20 -5.18
N LEU A 155 -20.23 19.88 -5.00
CA LEU A 155 -20.71 18.91 -5.98
C LEU A 155 -22.24 18.77 -5.88
N SER A 156 -22.91 18.52 -7.01
CA SER A 156 -24.31 18.09 -7.04
C SER A 156 -24.48 16.78 -6.27
N LYS A 157 -25.63 16.55 -5.61
CA LYS A 157 -25.89 15.37 -4.77
C LYS A 157 -25.51 14.04 -5.44
N GLY A 158 -25.87 13.83 -6.69
CA GLY A 158 -25.56 12.60 -7.42
C GLY A 158 -24.06 12.41 -7.67
N ARG A 159 -23.35 13.49 -8.09
CA ARG A 159 -21.90 13.46 -8.28
C ARG A 159 -21.14 13.25 -6.97
N SER A 160 -21.65 13.82 -5.88
CA SER A 160 -21.07 13.66 -4.54
C SER A 160 -21.10 12.21 -4.09
N VAL A 161 -22.25 11.53 -4.25
CA VAL A 161 -22.39 10.10 -3.91
C VAL A 161 -21.46 9.23 -4.76
N PHE A 162 -21.40 9.48 -6.06
CA PHE A 162 -20.51 8.73 -6.96
C PHE A 162 -19.03 8.86 -6.57
N VAL A 163 -18.57 10.09 -6.31
CA VAL A 163 -17.19 10.32 -5.85
C VAL A 163 -16.94 9.67 -4.51
N MET A 164 -17.90 9.73 -3.58
CA MET A 164 -17.78 9.08 -2.27
C MET A 164 -17.62 7.55 -2.40
N ILE A 165 -18.40 6.91 -3.26
CA ILE A 165 -18.30 5.47 -3.52
C ILE A 165 -16.92 5.12 -4.09
N ILE A 166 -16.44 5.86 -5.11
CA ILE A 166 -15.10 5.62 -5.70
C ILE A 166 -13.99 5.77 -4.66
N CYS A 167 -14.07 6.81 -3.81
CA CYS A 167 -13.07 7.04 -2.76
C CYS A 167 -13.15 6.01 -1.63
N ALA A 168 -14.34 5.49 -1.33
CA ALA A 168 -14.53 4.47 -0.31
C ALA A 168 -14.12 3.07 -0.77
N LEU A 169 -14.18 2.79 -2.07
CA LEU A 169 -13.94 1.47 -2.66
C LEU A 169 -12.57 0.87 -2.27
N PRO A 170 -11.43 1.57 -2.36
CA PRO A 170 -10.15 1.02 -1.92
C PRO A 170 -10.12 0.68 -0.43
N ILE A 171 -10.77 1.49 0.40
CA ILE A 171 -10.86 1.26 1.86
C ILE A 171 -11.73 0.04 2.14
N LEU A 172 -12.86 -0.08 1.46
CA LEU A 172 -13.77 -1.21 1.62
C LEU A 172 -13.11 -2.53 1.23
N ILE A 173 -12.44 -2.56 0.06
CA ILE A 173 -11.80 -3.78 -0.46
C ILE A 173 -10.48 -4.08 0.28
N GLY A 174 -9.64 -3.07 0.49
CA GLY A 174 -8.29 -3.27 1.04
C GLY A 174 -8.25 -3.41 2.56
N PHE A 175 -9.26 -2.92 3.27
CA PHE A 175 -9.28 -2.92 4.73
C PHE A 175 -10.53 -3.56 5.33
N LEU A 176 -11.72 -3.05 4.99
CA LEU A 176 -12.95 -3.47 5.66
C LEU A 176 -13.28 -4.94 5.40
N PHE A 177 -13.23 -5.36 4.13
CA PHE A 177 -13.55 -6.74 3.76
C PHE A 177 -12.59 -7.76 4.40
N PRO A 178 -11.25 -7.64 4.31
CA PRO A 178 -10.33 -8.53 5.00
C PRO A 178 -10.51 -8.52 6.53
N SER A 179 -10.75 -7.36 7.13
CA SER A 179 -10.98 -7.23 8.56
C SER A 179 -12.23 -7.98 9.02
N LEU A 180 -13.32 -7.91 8.25
CA LEU A 180 -14.55 -8.65 8.56
C LEU A 180 -14.35 -10.16 8.45
N VAL A 181 -13.60 -10.62 7.44
CA VAL A 181 -13.27 -12.05 7.30
C VAL A 181 -12.43 -12.52 8.50
N LEU A 182 -11.41 -11.76 8.90
CA LEU A 182 -10.60 -12.08 10.07
C LEU A 182 -11.42 -12.11 11.36
N LEU A 183 -12.33 -11.15 11.54
CA LEU A 183 -13.25 -11.14 12.69
C LEU A 183 -14.14 -12.37 12.70
N ASP A 184 -14.70 -12.78 11.57
CA ASP A 184 -15.51 -14.01 11.48
C ASP A 184 -14.68 -15.23 11.88
N PHE A 185 -13.43 -15.36 11.43
CA PHE A 185 -12.54 -16.44 11.86
C PHE A 185 -12.25 -16.39 13.36
N VAL A 186 -12.02 -15.21 13.93
CA VAL A 186 -11.78 -15.04 15.37
C VAL A 186 -13.02 -15.46 16.16
N PHE A 187 -14.21 -15.03 15.76
CA PHE A 187 -15.45 -15.41 16.43
C PHE A 187 -15.71 -16.91 16.37
N LYS A 188 -15.54 -17.54 15.20
CA LYS A 188 -15.65 -19.00 15.07
C LYS A 188 -14.64 -19.73 15.94
N ARG A 189 -13.41 -19.23 15.99
CA ARG A 189 -12.35 -19.84 16.81
C ARG A 189 -12.61 -19.70 18.29
N ILE A 190 -13.15 -18.57 18.76
CA ILE A 190 -13.52 -18.38 20.17
C ILE A 190 -14.67 -19.29 20.57
N LEU A 191 -15.64 -19.53 19.67
CA LEU A 191 -16.78 -20.41 19.93
C LEU A 191 -16.37 -21.90 19.90
N GLU A 192 -15.41 -22.28 19.08
CA GLU A 192 -14.90 -23.67 18.97
C GLU A 192 -13.92 -24.04 20.06
N VAL A 193 -13.16 -23.07 20.55
CA VAL A 193 -12.17 -23.26 21.60
C VAL A 193 -12.81 -22.86 22.92
N ASP A 194 -13.30 -23.88 23.68
CA ASP A 194 -13.62 -23.69 25.08
C ASP A 194 -12.41 -23.03 25.77
N ALA A 195 -12.53 -21.74 26.11
CA ALA A 195 -11.47 -20.99 26.80
C ALA A 195 -11.01 -21.72 28.09
N ILE A 196 -11.88 -22.54 28.68
CA ILE A 196 -11.64 -23.39 29.84
C ILE A 196 -10.58 -24.49 29.56
N LYS A 197 -10.51 -24.99 28.32
CA LYS A 197 -9.56 -26.05 27.95
C LYS A 197 -8.10 -25.58 27.90
N TYR A 198 -7.88 -24.33 27.48
CA TYR A 198 -6.53 -23.73 27.50
C TYR A 198 -6.09 -23.32 28.90
N LEU A 199 -7.01 -22.81 29.72
CA LEU A 199 -6.73 -22.49 31.13
C LEU A 199 -6.37 -23.76 31.91
N SER A 200 -7.02 -24.91 31.66
CA SER A 200 -6.69 -26.19 32.28
C SER A 200 -5.32 -26.73 31.86
N LEU A 201 -4.91 -26.52 30.60
CA LEU A 201 -3.58 -26.90 30.10
C LEU A 201 -2.45 -26.08 30.71
N ILE A 202 -2.67 -24.78 30.95
CA ILE A 202 -1.71 -23.90 31.61
C ILE A 202 -1.55 -24.32 33.10
N HIS A 203 -2.64 -24.71 33.79
CA HIS A 203 -2.58 -25.17 35.17
C HIS A 203 -1.94 -26.56 35.33
N ILE A 204 -2.00 -27.44 34.30
CA ILE A 204 -1.34 -28.77 34.32
C ILE A 204 0.17 -28.64 34.06
N SER A 205 0.65 -27.57 33.47
CA SER A 205 2.07 -27.37 33.19
C SER A 205 2.84 -26.67 34.32
N GLU A 206 2.20 -26.24 35.42
CA GLU A 206 2.92 -25.84 36.62
C GLU A 206 3.39 -27.07 37.40
N PRO A 207 4.69 -27.41 37.40
CA PRO A 207 5.20 -28.45 38.29
C PRO A 207 5.04 -27.93 39.71
N THR A 208 4.23 -28.64 40.51
CA THR A 208 4.15 -28.44 41.94
C THR A 208 5.56 -28.49 42.51
N ARG A 209 6.12 -27.32 42.74
CA ARG A 209 7.31 -27.15 43.59
C ARG A 209 6.83 -27.30 45.02
N GLN A 210 6.78 -28.55 45.48
CA GLN A 210 6.66 -28.84 46.90
C GLN A 210 8.00 -29.32 47.41
N SER A 211 8.56 -28.51 48.33
CA SER A 211 9.53 -28.79 49.39
C SER A 211 10.69 -29.68 49.11
#